data_2127cf56a90940a8ae27157bac27e71a
#
_entry.id   2127cf56a90940a8ae27157bac27e71a
#
_cell.length_a   1.000
_cell.length_b   1.000
_cell.length_c   1.000
_cell.angle_alpha   90.00
_cell.angle_beta   90.00
_cell.angle_gamma   90.00
#
_symmetry.space_group_name_H-M   'P 1'
#
loop_
_entity.id
_entity.type
_entity.pdbx_description
1 polymer ?
#
loop_
_entity_poly.entity_id
_entity_poly.type
_entity_poly.pdbx_seq_one_letter_code
_entity_poly.pdbx_strand_id
1 'polypeptide(L)'
;MRNIHKVFRFIWLLSCFICCFPLANYAYSLRQFSNKNGLSNSAILSLHQDHQGVIWIGSCDGLNVFDGTRIQVYTPVYSSETLLSGNLINHIMEAEENVLWIQTNYGLDRLDTKHQICQSFPDFKDNNYITKSDDNELFIVKDDGYLYHYQREKQDFRKLEVPPVAFEHVLSTIIDENNILWIFTSDHDTRSYQIHKTDQGVTLTPNNLFKHTGKLLWAFAEDHLVYFIDDTYSLYEYNFNNQQEYYIADLKTEIESRGEVSSIIKQQNDYYIGFKSSGLILLKYMTDQKVKYQM
;
A
#
# COMPACT_ATOMS: atom_id res chain seq x y z
N MET A 1 56.74 35.75 15.57
CA MET A 1 56.81 34.26 15.43
C MET A 1 55.86 33.49 16.36
N ARG A 2 55.52 33.98 17.55
CA ARG A 2 54.69 33.23 18.55
C ARG A 2 53.20 33.06 18.18
N ASN A 3 52.65 33.89 17.29
CA ASN A 3 51.23 33.82 16.89
C ASN A 3 51.01 32.89 15.70
N ILE A 4 51.99 32.63 14.86
CA ILE A 4 51.89 31.74 13.70
C ILE A 4 51.74 30.27 14.16
N HIS A 5 52.46 29.88 15.21
CA HIS A 5 52.32 28.53 15.77
C HIS A 5 50.94 28.22 16.40
N LYS A 6 50.28 29.27 16.94
CA LYS A 6 48.90 29.09 17.48
C LYS A 6 47.89 28.92 16.37
N VAL A 7 48.03 29.64 15.26
CA VAL A 7 47.15 29.52 14.09
C VAL A 7 47.33 28.11 13.43
N PHE A 8 48.58 27.68 13.27
CA PHE A 8 48.87 26.34 12.72
C PHE A 8 48.34 25.21 13.61
N ARG A 9 48.42 25.30 14.94
CA ARG A 9 47.84 24.35 15.87
C ARG A 9 46.30 24.33 15.79
N PHE A 10 45.68 25.48 15.62
CA PHE A 10 44.21 25.57 15.50
C PHE A 10 43.72 24.98 14.19
N ILE A 11 44.40 25.23 13.07
CA ILE A 11 44.09 24.65 11.76
C ILE A 11 44.28 23.12 11.80
N TRP A 12 45.31 22.62 12.46
CA TRP A 12 45.59 21.20 12.60
C TRP A 12 44.54 20.49 13.46
N LEU A 13 44.10 21.11 14.57
CA LEU A 13 43.00 20.60 15.40
C LEU A 13 41.66 20.62 14.66
N LEU A 14 41.38 21.66 13.87
CA LEU A 14 40.17 21.75 13.04
C LEU A 14 40.17 20.67 11.94
N SER A 15 41.30 20.42 11.31
CA SER A 15 41.48 19.37 10.30
C SER A 15 41.29 17.97 10.91
N CYS A 16 41.83 17.69 12.10
CA CYS A 16 41.58 16.45 12.82
C CYS A 16 40.11 16.27 13.21
N PHE A 17 39.42 17.34 13.59
CA PHE A 17 37.99 17.29 13.95
C PHE A 17 37.12 16.98 12.74
N ILE A 18 37.43 17.51 11.55
CA ILE A 18 36.72 17.23 10.30
C ILE A 18 36.95 15.77 9.84
N CYS A 19 38.16 15.22 10.04
CA CYS A 19 38.46 13.82 9.73
C CYS A 19 37.83 12.80 10.69
N CYS A 20 37.37 13.23 11.88
CA CYS A 20 36.71 12.36 12.85
C CYS A 20 35.21 12.28 12.73
N PHE A 21 34.59 13.04 11.81
CA PHE A 21 33.19 12.78 11.48
C PHE A 21 33.13 11.54 10.58
N PRO A 22 32.60 10.42 11.07
CA PRO A 22 32.32 9.28 10.18
C PRO A 22 31.30 9.79 9.17
N LEU A 23 31.68 9.82 7.89
CA LEU A 23 30.72 9.80 6.81
C LEU A 23 29.88 8.55 7.06
N ALA A 24 28.69 8.73 7.63
CA ALA A 24 27.74 7.65 7.84
C ALA A 24 27.36 7.14 6.45
N ASN A 25 28.15 6.21 5.93
CA ASN A 25 27.73 5.39 4.82
C ASN A 25 26.63 4.49 5.38
N TYR A 26 25.37 4.81 5.09
CA TYR A 26 24.26 3.90 5.31
C TYR A 26 24.47 2.72 4.36
N ALA A 27 25.14 1.67 4.85
CA ALA A 27 25.20 0.39 4.17
C ALA A 27 23.83 -0.26 4.34
N TYR A 28 23.02 -0.31 3.30
CA TYR A 28 21.80 -1.10 3.29
C TYR A 28 22.18 -2.58 3.37
N SER A 29 21.67 -3.27 4.38
CA SER A 29 21.77 -4.71 4.49
C SER A 29 20.54 -5.31 3.85
N LEU A 30 20.70 -5.96 2.70
CA LEU A 30 19.61 -6.71 2.05
C LEU A 30 19.54 -8.11 2.66
N ARG A 31 18.37 -8.48 3.17
CA ARG A 31 18.06 -9.83 3.62
C ARG A 31 16.99 -10.43 2.69
N GLN A 32 17.34 -11.53 2.05
CA GLN A 32 16.42 -12.26 1.19
C GLN A 32 15.68 -13.32 1.99
N PHE A 33 14.36 -13.37 1.84
CA PHE A 33 13.50 -14.42 2.38
C PHE A 33 12.97 -15.30 1.26
N SER A 34 12.90 -16.60 1.51
CA SER A 34 12.40 -17.62 0.59
C SER A 34 11.84 -18.80 1.38
N ASN A 35 11.37 -19.84 0.70
CA ASN A 35 10.95 -21.08 1.32
C ASN A 35 12.05 -21.69 2.21
N LYS A 36 13.34 -21.45 1.90
CA LYS A 36 14.48 -21.89 2.73
C LYS A 36 14.55 -21.19 4.09
N ASN A 37 13.90 -20.04 4.22
CA ASN A 37 13.87 -19.23 5.45
C ASN A 37 12.52 -19.35 6.19
N GLY A 38 11.65 -20.27 5.79
CA GLY A 38 10.38 -20.55 6.46
C GLY A 38 9.13 -19.94 5.81
N LEU A 39 9.24 -19.24 4.67
CA LEU A 39 8.07 -18.84 3.91
C LEU A 39 7.34 -20.06 3.34
N SER A 40 6.00 -20.03 3.35
CA SER A 40 5.17 -21.07 2.74
C SER A 40 5.36 -21.13 1.23
N ASN A 41 5.50 -19.95 0.59
CA ASN A 41 5.78 -19.83 -0.84
C ASN A 41 6.63 -18.58 -1.12
N SER A 42 7.46 -18.62 -2.16
CA SER A 42 8.28 -17.46 -2.58
C SER A 42 7.53 -16.49 -3.48
N ALA A 43 6.35 -16.84 -3.99
CA ALA A 43 5.46 -15.93 -4.72
C ALA A 43 4.63 -15.14 -3.71
N ILE A 44 5.10 -13.94 -3.40
CA ILE A 44 4.45 -13.02 -2.46
C ILE A 44 3.45 -12.16 -3.22
N LEU A 45 2.23 -12.07 -2.71
CA LEU A 45 1.12 -11.33 -3.30
C LEU A 45 0.78 -10.07 -2.50
N SER A 46 0.95 -10.11 -1.17
CA SER A 46 0.63 -8.97 -0.31
C SER A 46 1.57 -8.90 0.90
N LEU A 47 1.78 -7.69 1.38
CA LEU A 47 2.55 -7.37 2.59
C LEU A 47 1.75 -6.37 3.41
N HIS A 48 1.71 -6.58 4.72
CA HIS A 48 1.12 -5.64 5.66
C HIS A 48 1.92 -5.61 6.96
N GLN A 49 2.19 -4.42 7.48
CA GLN A 49 2.76 -4.24 8.81
C GLN A 49 1.65 -3.80 9.75
N ASP A 50 1.38 -4.58 10.80
CA ASP A 50 0.36 -4.25 11.78
C ASP A 50 0.83 -3.18 12.78
N HIS A 51 -0.09 -2.72 13.63
CA HIS A 51 0.18 -1.70 14.65
C HIS A 51 1.26 -2.10 15.67
N GLN A 52 1.57 -3.39 15.80
CA GLN A 52 2.64 -3.91 16.68
C GLN A 52 4.00 -4.00 15.97
N GLY A 53 4.03 -3.68 14.66
CA GLY A 53 5.24 -3.79 13.83
C GLY A 53 5.51 -5.19 13.30
N VAL A 54 4.60 -6.14 13.48
CA VAL A 54 4.67 -7.48 12.90
C VAL A 54 4.36 -7.42 11.41
N ILE A 55 5.14 -8.09 10.58
CA ILE A 55 4.92 -8.12 9.13
C ILE A 55 4.15 -9.38 8.75
N TRP A 56 2.97 -9.17 8.20
CA TRP A 56 2.11 -10.20 7.61
C TRP A 56 2.41 -10.32 6.13
N ILE A 57 2.63 -11.56 5.67
CA ILE A 57 3.08 -11.85 4.31
C ILE A 57 2.11 -12.83 3.67
N GLY A 58 1.33 -12.35 2.71
CA GLY A 58 0.43 -13.15 1.90
C GLY A 58 1.17 -13.74 0.71
N SER A 59 1.04 -15.04 0.52
CA SER A 59 1.67 -15.77 -0.58
C SER A 59 0.65 -16.59 -1.38
N CYS A 60 1.11 -17.23 -2.46
CA CYS A 60 0.30 -18.18 -3.22
C CYS A 60 -0.07 -19.45 -2.41
N ASP A 61 0.56 -19.69 -1.25
CA ASP A 61 0.34 -20.90 -0.45
C ASP A 61 0.37 -20.63 1.06
N GLY A 62 -0.39 -19.62 1.49
CA GLY A 62 -0.64 -19.33 2.88
C GLY A 62 -0.23 -17.96 3.35
N LEU A 63 -0.67 -17.67 4.56
CA LEU A 63 -0.35 -16.47 5.32
C LEU A 63 0.89 -16.75 6.16
N ASN A 64 1.87 -15.84 6.12
CA ASN A 64 3.09 -15.94 6.91
C ASN A 64 3.19 -14.71 7.82
N VAL A 65 3.83 -14.89 8.96
CA VAL A 65 4.05 -13.87 9.97
C VAL A 65 5.53 -13.76 10.24
N PHE A 66 6.09 -12.56 10.17
CA PHE A 66 7.47 -12.25 10.50
C PHE A 66 7.54 -11.28 11.69
N ASP A 67 8.08 -11.75 12.80
CA ASP A 67 8.20 -11.00 14.07
C ASP A 67 9.54 -10.25 14.23
N GLY A 68 10.30 -10.10 13.12
CA GLY A 68 11.66 -9.55 13.14
C GLY A 68 12.76 -10.60 13.31
N THR A 69 12.45 -11.79 13.80
CA THR A 69 13.41 -12.89 14.06
C THR A 69 13.14 -14.12 13.21
N ARG A 70 11.91 -14.57 13.16
CA ARG A 70 11.50 -15.83 12.51
C ARG A 70 10.23 -15.64 11.69
N ILE A 71 10.05 -16.51 10.69
CA ILE A 71 8.82 -16.63 9.92
C ILE A 71 8.03 -17.81 10.48
N GLN A 72 6.73 -17.57 10.72
CA GLN A 72 5.74 -18.59 11.04
C GLN A 72 4.72 -18.66 9.92
N VAL A 73 4.35 -19.85 9.50
CA VAL A 73 3.31 -20.05 8.49
C VAL A 73 1.97 -20.20 9.18
N TYR A 74 1.02 -19.40 8.75
CA TYR A 74 -0.37 -19.48 9.20
C TYR A 74 -1.20 -20.10 8.07
N THR A 75 -1.35 -21.41 8.08
CA THR A 75 -2.09 -22.15 7.04
C THR A 75 -3.43 -22.66 7.57
N PRO A 76 -4.46 -22.78 6.70
CA PRO A 76 -5.73 -23.42 7.10
C PRO A 76 -5.47 -24.87 7.56
N VAL A 77 -5.94 -25.23 8.75
CA VAL A 77 -5.92 -26.61 9.27
C VAL A 77 -7.37 -27.08 9.41
N TYR A 78 -7.75 -28.13 8.72
CA TYR A 78 -9.13 -28.65 8.54
C TYR A 78 -9.89 -29.05 9.82
N SER A 79 -9.66 -28.47 10.96
CA SER A 79 -10.36 -28.85 12.19
C SER A 79 -10.46 -27.82 13.31
N SER A 80 -10.16 -26.54 13.08
CA SER A 80 -10.23 -25.50 14.12
C SER A 80 -10.95 -24.24 13.66
N GLU A 81 -11.53 -23.53 14.59
CA GLU A 81 -12.20 -22.23 14.38
C GLU A 81 -11.24 -21.10 13.95
N THR A 82 -9.97 -21.42 13.73
CA THR A 82 -8.89 -20.49 13.34
C THR A 82 -8.58 -20.53 11.84
N LEU A 83 -9.49 -21.10 11.04
CA LEU A 83 -9.24 -21.39 9.63
C LEU A 83 -9.48 -20.19 8.74
N LEU A 84 -8.47 -19.82 7.95
CA LEU A 84 -8.69 -19.02 6.76
C LEU A 84 -9.48 -19.82 5.73
N SER A 85 -10.35 -19.15 4.98
CA SER A 85 -11.16 -19.78 3.93
C SER A 85 -10.33 -20.35 2.78
N GLY A 86 -9.12 -19.78 2.55
CA GLY A 86 -8.20 -20.22 1.51
C GLY A 86 -6.73 -20.00 1.86
N ASN A 87 -5.86 -20.49 0.99
CA ASN A 87 -4.41 -20.38 1.14
C ASN A 87 -3.72 -19.43 0.13
N LEU A 88 -4.41 -19.00 -0.91
CA LEU A 88 -3.91 -17.96 -1.81
C LEU A 88 -4.33 -16.60 -1.23
N ILE A 89 -3.35 -15.84 -0.70
CA ILE A 89 -3.59 -14.62 0.07
C ILE A 89 -3.30 -13.40 -0.79
N ASN A 90 -4.35 -12.81 -1.35
CA ASN A 90 -4.25 -11.71 -2.31
C ASN A 90 -4.07 -10.34 -1.66
N HIS A 91 -4.70 -10.13 -0.50
CA HIS A 91 -4.66 -8.85 0.19
C HIS A 91 -4.75 -9.04 1.71
N ILE A 92 -4.04 -8.17 2.46
CA ILE A 92 -4.08 -8.13 3.92
C ILE A 92 -4.19 -6.68 4.35
N MET A 93 -5.12 -6.40 5.27
CA MET A 93 -5.30 -5.09 5.85
C MET A 93 -5.71 -5.19 7.32
N GLU A 94 -5.08 -4.40 8.19
CA GLU A 94 -5.55 -4.23 9.57
C GLU A 94 -6.58 -3.08 9.62
N ALA A 95 -7.83 -3.38 9.94
CA ALA A 95 -8.87 -2.37 10.09
C ALA A 95 -9.00 -1.88 11.53
N GLU A 96 -8.85 -2.76 12.51
CA GLU A 96 -8.87 -2.47 13.94
C GLU A 96 -7.67 -3.14 14.59
N GLU A 97 -7.21 -2.66 15.74
CA GLU A 97 -6.13 -3.31 16.48
C GLU A 97 -6.40 -4.82 16.67
N ASN A 98 -5.46 -5.63 16.24
CA ASN A 98 -5.52 -7.10 16.28
C ASN A 98 -6.61 -7.73 15.37
N VAL A 99 -7.18 -6.99 14.43
CA VAL A 99 -8.16 -7.52 13.47
C VAL A 99 -7.65 -7.33 12.05
N LEU A 100 -7.33 -8.43 11.41
CA LEU A 100 -6.92 -8.46 10.01
C LEU A 100 -8.07 -8.87 9.11
N TRP A 101 -8.21 -8.16 8.00
CA TRP A 101 -9.03 -8.55 6.87
C TRP A 101 -8.12 -9.15 5.79
N ILE A 102 -8.42 -10.38 5.41
CA ILE A 102 -7.55 -11.20 4.56
C ILE A 102 -8.36 -11.69 3.38
N GLN A 103 -8.02 -11.19 2.19
CA GLN A 103 -8.63 -11.65 0.95
C GLN A 103 -7.96 -12.95 0.49
N THR A 104 -8.74 -13.99 0.39
CA THR A 104 -8.32 -15.28 -0.13
C THR A 104 -9.03 -15.62 -1.45
N ASN A 105 -8.65 -16.72 -2.09
CA ASN A 105 -9.33 -17.22 -3.27
C ASN A 105 -10.74 -17.80 -3.00
N TYR A 106 -11.10 -18.01 -1.74
CA TYR A 106 -12.41 -18.57 -1.36
C TYR A 106 -13.31 -17.62 -0.57
N GLY A 107 -12.82 -16.46 -0.22
CA GLY A 107 -13.60 -15.47 0.51
C GLY A 107 -12.75 -14.36 1.11
N LEU A 108 -13.43 -13.49 1.81
CA LEU A 108 -12.82 -12.50 2.68
C LEU A 108 -12.91 -13.01 4.12
N ASP A 109 -11.79 -13.05 4.81
CA ASP A 109 -11.68 -13.52 6.18
C ASP A 109 -11.41 -12.35 7.13
N ARG A 110 -12.11 -12.30 8.24
CA ARG A 110 -11.86 -11.42 9.37
C ARG A 110 -11.19 -12.20 10.49
N LEU A 111 -9.91 -12.03 10.67
CA LEU A 111 -9.08 -12.72 11.66
C LEU A 111 -8.84 -11.82 12.88
N ASP A 112 -9.37 -12.21 14.05
CA ASP A 112 -8.95 -11.68 15.34
C ASP A 112 -7.67 -12.39 15.76
N THR A 113 -6.54 -11.70 15.66
CA THR A 113 -5.21 -12.29 15.93
C THR A 113 -4.98 -12.52 17.41
N LYS A 114 -5.66 -11.77 18.28
CA LYS A 114 -5.55 -11.89 19.74
C LYS A 114 -6.31 -13.12 20.27
N HIS A 115 -7.53 -13.33 19.79
CA HIS A 115 -8.38 -14.44 20.24
C HIS A 115 -8.26 -15.66 19.34
N GLN A 116 -7.58 -15.55 18.20
CA GLN A 116 -7.42 -16.60 17.20
C GLN A 116 -8.77 -17.07 16.63
N ILE A 117 -9.68 -16.13 16.36
CA ILE A 117 -10.99 -16.40 15.79
C ILE A 117 -11.03 -15.86 14.38
N CYS A 118 -11.48 -16.68 13.44
CA CYS A 118 -11.66 -16.32 12.04
C CYS A 118 -13.14 -16.40 11.64
N GLN A 119 -13.65 -15.31 11.08
CA GLN A 119 -14.97 -15.27 10.46
C GLN A 119 -14.81 -15.12 8.96
N SER A 120 -15.40 -16.01 8.18
CA SER A 120 -15.27 -16.00 6.72
C SER A 120 -16.53 -15.49 6.05
N PHE A 121 -16.34 -14.73 4.96
CA PHE A 121 -17.38 -14.17 4.09
C PHE A 121 -17.18 -14.71 2.66
N PRO A 122 -17.75 -15.89 2.34
CA PRO A 122 -17.53 -16.57 1.06
C PRO A 122 -18.16 -15.86 -0.15
N ASP A 123 -19.12 -14.95 0.08
CA ASP A 123 -19.71 -14.13 -0.97
C ASP A 123 -18.73 -13.08 -1.53
N PHE A 124 -17.61 -12.84 -0.84
CA PHE A 124 -16.53 -11.94 -1.24
C PHE A 124 -15.29 -12.73 -1.65
N LYS A 125 -15.47 -13.79 -2.43
CA LYS A 125 -14.36 -14.54 -3.05
C LYS A 125 -13.69 -13.74 -4.16
N ASP A 126 -12.56 -14.24 -4.61
CA ASP A 126 -11.78 -13.69 -5.70
C ASP A 126 -11.19 -12.28 -5.38
N ASN A 127 -11.05 -11.42 -6.36
CA ASN A 127 -10.47 -10.10 -6.18
C ASN A 127 -11.53 -9.09 -5.77
N ASN A 128 -11.30 -8.40 -4.67
CA ASN A 128 -12.09 -7.25 -4.26
C ASN A 128 -11.15 -6.10 -3.91
N TYR A 129 -11.61 -4.87 -4.07
CA TYR A 129 -10.88 -3.71 -3.58
C TYR A 129 -11.41 -3.34 -2.21
N ILE A 130 -10.55 -3.45 -1.21
CA ILE A 130 -10.90 -3.24 0.19
C ILE A 130 -10.22 -1.96 0.67
N THR A 131 -10.96 -1.09 1.32
CA THR A 131 -10.44 0.12 1.91
C THR A 131 -11.12 0.43 3.23
N LYS A 132 -10.47 1.21 4.08
CA LYS A 132 -11.00 1.64 5.38
C LYS A 132 -10.82 3.13 5.59
N SER A 133 -11.69 3.73 6.39
CA SER A 133 -11.51 5.08 6.90
C SER A 133 -10.67 5.09 8.19
N ASP A 134 -10.24 6.27 8.63
CA ASP A 134 -9.46 6.45 9.87
C ASP A 134 -10.21 5.97 11.12
N ASP A 135 -11.52 6.04 11.10
CA ASP A 135 -12.38 5.52 12.16
C ASP A 135 -12.79 4.05 11.94
N ASN A 136 -12.03 3.36 11.08
CA ASN A 136 -12.10 1.92 10.83
C ASN A 136 -13.41 1.43 10.19
N GLU A 137 -14.15 2.26 9.48
CA GLU A 137 -15.24 1.82 8.64
C GLU A 137 -14.69 1.13 7.39
N LEU A 138 -15.14 -0.09 7.13
CA LEU A 138 -14.65 -0.91 6.02
C LEU A 138 -15.59 -0.86 4.83
N PHE A 139 -15.03 -0.60 3.66
CA PHE A 139 -15.73 -0.59 2.39
C PHE A 139 -15.09 -1.55 1.40
N ILE A 140 -15.91 -2.13 0.55
CA ILE A 140 -15.48 -3.06 -0.49
C ILE A 140 -16.12 -2.68 -1.82
N VAL A 141 -15.30 -2.61 -2.87
CA VAL A 141 -15.79 -2.72 -4.25
C VAL A 141 -15.66 -4.19 -4.64
N LYS A 142 -16.80 -4.86 -4.79
CA LYS A 142 -16.86 -6.27 -5.12
C LYS A 142 -16.75 -6.49 -6.64
N ASP A 143 -16.45 -7.71 -7.05
CA ASP A 143 -16.34 -8.15 -8.45
C ASP A 143 -17.60 -7.90 -9.31
N ASP A 144 -18.76 -7.71 -8.66
CA ASP A 144 -20.01 -7.29 -9.31
C ASP A 144 -20.11 -5.77 -9.57
N GLY A 145 -19.08 -5.01 -9.21
CA GLY A 145 -18.98 -3.56 -9.35
C GLY A 145 -19.72 -2.75 -8.28
N TYR A 146 -20.45 -3.40 -7.38
CA TYR A 146 -21.14 -2.70 -6.31
C TYR A 146 -20.27 -2.45 -5.09
N LEU A 147 -20.64 -1.41 -4.34
CA LEU A 147 -20.01 -1.05 -3.08
C LEU A 147 -20.75 -1.69 -1.91
N TYR A 148 -19.96 -2.19 -0.98
CA TYR A 148 -20.44 -2.77 0.26
C TYR A 148 -19.76 -2.10 1.45
N HIS A 149 -20.50 -1.99 2.56
CA HIS A 149 -20.03 -1.48 3.83
C HIS A 149 -20.21 -2.53 4.92
N TYR A 150 -19.17 -2.78 5.72
CA TYR A 150 -19.23 -3.72 6.84
C TYR A 150 -19.95 -3.12 8.03
N GLN A 151 -21.03 -3.76 8.45
CA GLN A 151 -21.81 -3.39 9.63
C GLN A 151 -21.36 -4.20 10.84
N ARG A 152 -20.56 -3.61 11.73
CA ARG A 152 -19.97 -4.29 12.90
C ARG A 152 -21.01 -4.92 13.81
N GLU A 153 -22.12 -4.22 14.07
CA GLU A 153 -23.18 -4.70 14.95
C GLU A 153 -23.87 -5.97 14.42
N LYS A 154 -23.93 -6.09 13.09
CA LYS A 154 -24.52 -7.24 12.43
C LYS A 154 -23.49 -8.29 12.03
N GLN A 155 -22.21 -7.94 12.10
CA GLN A 155 -21.09 -8.76 11.59
C GLN A 155 -21.30 -9.22 10.14
N ASP A 156 -21.80 -8.32 9.30
CA ASP A 156 -22.17 -8.61 7.91
C ASP A 156 -22.03 -7.37 7.02
N PHE A 157 -22.02 -7.59 5.72
CA PHE A 157 -21.91 -6.54 4.72
C PHE A 157 -23.26 -6.07 4.20
N ARG A 158 -23.42 -4.74 4.10
CA ARG A 158 -24.57 -4.11 3.47
C ARG A 158 -24.15 -3.53 2.11
N LYS A 159 -24.88 -3.86 1.06
CA LYS A 159 -24.77 -3.22 -0.25
C LYS A 159 -25.23 -1.76 -0.16
N LEU A 160 -24.45 -0.85 -0.74
CA LEU A 160 -24.75 0.57 -0.78
C LEU A 160 -25.54 0.94 -2.04
N GLU A 161 -26.41 1.96 -1.92
CA GLU A 161 -27.29 2.40 -3.00
C GLU A 161 -26.59 3.45 -3.89
N VAL A 162 -25.52 3.02 -4.58
CA VAL A 162 -24.82 3.81 -5.58
C VAL A 162 -24.68 2.99 -6.86
N PRO A 163 -24.58 3.66 -8.03
CA PRO A 163 -24.37 2.95 -9.29
C PRO A 163 -23.11 2.09 -9.27
N PRO A 164 -23.12 0.87 -9.82
CA PRO A 164 -21.95 0.03 -9.89
C PRO A 164 -20.86 0.67 -10.77
N VAL A 165 -19.59 0.36 -10.48
CA VAL A 165 -18.45 0.66 -11.34
C VAL A 165 -18.17 -0.52 -12.26
N ALA A 166 -17.54 -0.28 -13.41
CA ALA A 166 -17.00 -1.35 -14.23
C ALA A 166 -15.77 -1.94 -13.50
N PHE A 167 -15.96 -3.06 -12.81
CA PHE A 167 -14.97 -3.62 -11.89
C PHE A 167 -13.62 -3.93 -12.57
N GLU A 168 -13.65 -4.38 -13.83
CA GLU A 168 -12.47 -4.66 -14.63
C GLU A 168 -11.59 -3.44 -14.90
N HIS A 169 -12.13 -2.25 -14.70
CA HIS A 169 -11.41 -0.98 -14.84
C HIS A 169 -10.94 -0.39 -13.52
N VAL A 170 -11.36 -0.94 -12.38
CA VAL A 170 -10.90 -0.44 -11.07
C VAL A 170 -9.40 -0.71 -10.90
N LEU A 171 -8.66 0.31 -10.53
CA LEU A 171 -7.22 0.25 -10.31
C LEU A 171 -6.87 0.30 -8.83
N SER A 172 -7.55 1.15 -8.07
CA SER A 172 -7.32 1.33 -6.64
C SER A 172 -8.50 1.99 -5.95
N THR A 173 -8.60 1.80 -4.64
CA THR A 173 -9.58 2.47 -3.78
C THR A 173 -8.92 2.96 -2.51
N ILE A 174 -9.34 4.12 -2.01
CA ILE A 174 -8.90 4.66 -0.72
C ILE A 174 -9.99 5.54 -0.12
N ILE A 175 -9.97 5.71 1.19
CA ILE A 175 -10.73 6.74 1.90
C ILE A 175 -9.73 7.73 2.49
N ASP A 176 -9.87 9.00 2.13
CA ASP A 176 -9.01 10.07 2.61
C ASP A 176 -9.41 10.57 4.01
N GLU A 177 -8.59 11.42 4.61
CA GLU A 177 -8.82 12.00 5.94
C GLU A 177 -10.09 12.89 6.02
N ASN A 178 -10.66 13.29 4.88
CA ASN A 178 -11.92 14.03 4.81
C ASN A 178 -13.14 13.10 4.70
N ASN A 179 -12.96 11.79 4.90
CA ASN A 179 -13.97 10.75 4.70
C ASN A 179 -14.56 10.75 3.28
N ILE A 180 -13.73 10.94 2.28
CA ILE A 180 -14.10 10.79 0.87
C ILE A 180 -13.58 9.44 0.40
N LEU A 181 -14.49 8.58 -0.06
CA LEU A 181 -14.17 7.34 -0.74
C LEU A 181 -13.82 7.64 -2.20
N TRP A 182 -12.63 7.25 -2.61
CA TRP A 182 -12.13 7.36 -3.98
C TRP A 182 -12.06 5.98 -4.64
N ILE A 183 -12.46 5.92 -5.91
CA ILE A 183 -12.37 4.73 -6.76
C ILE A 183 -11.70 5.17 -8.05
N PHE A 184 -10.43 4.82 -8.22
CA PHE A 184 -9.63 5.12 -9.40
C PHE A 184 -9.87 4.06 -10.46
N THR A 185 -10.15 4.50 -11.70
CA THR A 185 -10.46 3.59 -12.80
C THR A 185 -9.64 3.92 -14.05
N SER A 186 -9.45 2.92 -14.92
CA SER A 186 -8.74 3.08 -16.18
C SER A 186 -9.63 3.55 -17.35
N ASP A 187 -10.93 3.69 -17.17
CA ASP A 187 -11.92 4.03 -18.20
C ASP A 187 -12.43 5.48 -18.13
N HIS A 188 -11.71 6.36 -17.43
CA HIS A 188 -12.09 7.75 -17.14
C HIS A 188 -13.31 7.92 -16.20
N ASP A 189 -13.80 6.85 -15.56
CA ASP A 189 -14.92 6.89 -14.61
C ASP A 189 -14.42 6.89 -13.14
N THR A 190 -13.29 7.55 -12.88
CA THR A 190 -12.81 7.74 -11.50
C THR A 190 -13.85 8.48 -10.69
N ARG A 191 -14.30 7.86 -9.60
CA ARG A 191 -15.39 8.36 -8.76
C ARG A 191 -14.90 8.73 -7.39
N SER A 192 -15.55 9.72 -6.80
CA SER A 192 -15.39 10.04 -5.38
C SER A 192 -16.75 10.24 -4.73
N TYR A 193 -16.85 9.82 -3.46
CA TYR A 193 -18.08 9.88 -2.69
C TYR A 193 -17.81 10.42 -1.30
N GLN A 194 -18.55 11.45 -0.89
CA GLN A 194 -18.57 11.85 0.52
C GLN A 194 -19.31 10.80 1.34
N ILE A 195 -18.67 10.32 2.39
CA ILE A 195 -19.26 9.36 3.33
C ILE A 195 -20.05 10.13 4.40
N HIS A 196 -21.30 9.76 4.61
CA HIS A 196 -22.15 10.29 5.67
C HIS A 196 -22.60 9.16 6.59
N LYS A 197 -22.36 9.34 7.90
CA LYS A 197 -22.85 8.42 8.92
C LYS A 197 -24.17 8.93 9.48
N THR A 198 -25.14 8.05 9.55
CA THR A 198 -26.47 8.31 10.10
C THR A 198 -26.88 7.19 11.07
N ASP A 199 -27.91 7.40 11.86
CA ASP A 199 -28.47 6.35 12.76
C ASP A 199 -28.96 5.13 11.99
N GLN A 200 -29.19 5.27 10.66
CA GLN A 200 -29.62 4.17 9.81
C GLN A 200 -28.45 3.49 9.09
N GLY A 201 -27.23 3.90 9.33
CA GLY A 201 -26.00 3.43 8.72
C GLY A 201 -25.31 4.45 7.83
N VAL A 202 -24.46 3.97 6.92
CA VAL A 202 -23.66 4.81 6.01
C VAL A 202 -24.40 5.07 4.71
N THR A 203 -24.31 6.30 4.22
CA THR A 203 -24.76 6.74 2.89
C THR A 203 -23.64 7.46 2.15
N LEU A 204 -23.66 7.44 0.83
CA LEU A 204 -22.65 8.03 -0.05
C LEU A 204 -23.27 9.11 -0.93
N THR A 205 -22.63 10.27 -1.00
CA THR A 205 -23.01 11.34 -1.93
C THR A 205 -21.91 11.53 -2.98
N PRO A 206 -22.21 11.48 -4.29
CA PRO A 206 -21.21 11.67 -5.34
C PRO A 206 -20.48 13.01 -5.22
N ASN A 207 -19.18 12.98 -5.49
CA ASN A 207 -18.30 14.13 -5.42
C ASN A 207 -17.31 14.06 -6.60
N ASN A 208 -17.24 15.05 -7.45
CA ASN A 208 -16.41 15.04 -8.66
C ASN A 208 -15.14 15.87 -8.46
N LEU A 209 -14.24 15.40 -7.62
CA LEU A 209 -13.02 16.13 -7.24
C LEU A 209 -11.83 15.84 -8.16
N PHE A 210 -11.72 14.63 -8.69
CA PHE A 210 -10.60 14.24 -9.54
C PHE A 210 -10.79 14.81 -10.97
N LYS A 211 -9.77 15.51 -11.47
CA LYS A 211 -9.84 16.24 -12.73
C LYS A 211 -8.76 15.88 -13.75
N HIS A 212 -8.01 14.81 -13.51
CA HIS A 212 -7.04 14.36 -14.48
C HIS A 212 -7.72 13.98 -15.81
N THR A 213 -7.16 14.41 -16.93
CA THR A 213 -7.76 14.21 -18.27
C THR A 213 -7.20 13.00 -19.00
N GLY A 214 -6.03 12.49 -18.60
CA GLY A 214 -5.42 11.30 -19.16
C GLY A 214 -6.11 10.01 -18.70
N LYS A 215 -6.00 8.96 -19.50
CA LYS A 215 -6.43 7.62 -19.10
C LYS A 215 -5.42 7.08 -18.07
N LEU A 216 -5.89 6.54 -16.95
CA LEU A 216 -5.01 5.91 -15.97
C LEU A 216 -4.66 4.49 -16.44
N LEU A 217 -3.38 4.16 -16.43
CA LEU A 217 -2.89 2.79 -16.66
C LEU A 217 -2.67 2.04 -15.35
N TRP A 218 -2.34 2.76 -14.29
CA TRP A 218 -2.05 2.21 -12.98
C TRP A 218 -2.34 3.26 -11.91
N ALA A 219 -2.82 2.84 -10.75
CA ALA A 219 -3.01 3.69 -9.58
C ALA A 219 -2.74 2.89 -8.29
N PHE A 220 -2.11 3.53 -7.33
CA PHE A 220 -1.86 3.01 -6.00
C PHE A 220 -2.07 4.13 -4.99
N ALA A 221 -2.96 3.89 -4.04
CA ALA A 221 -3.32 4.87 -3.03
C ALA A 221 -2.80 4.43 -1.66
N GLU A 222 -2.15 5.36 -0.93
CA GLU A 222 -1.59 5.13 0.39
C GLU A 222 -1.68 6.43 1.20
N ASP A 223 -2.17 6.34 2.43
CA ASP A 223 -2.38 7.45 3.35
C ASP A 223 -3.21 8.60 2.71
N HIS A 224 -2.60 9.77 2.53
CA HIS A 224 -3.23 10.97 1.97
C HIS A 224 -2.81 11.26 0.52
N LEU A 225 -2.20 10.28 -0.15
CA LEU A 225 -1.67 10.40 -1.50
C LEU A 225 -2.21 9.29 -2.40
N VAL A 226 -2.33 9.58 -3.69
CA VAL A 226 -2.38 8.55 -4.72
C VAL A 226 -1.28 8.79 -5.73
N TYR A 227 -0.60 7.72 -6.08
CA TYR A 227 0.32 7.67 -7.21
C TYR A 227 -0.38 7.03 -8.38
N PHE A 228 -0.30 7.65 -9.55
CA PHE A 228 -0.89 7.07 -10.76
C PHE A 228 0.00 7.31 -11.97
N ILE A 229 -0.14 6.44 -12.95
CA ILE A 229 0.54 6.50 -14.24
C ILE A 229 -0.54 6.64 -15.30
N ASP A 230 -0.42 7.64 -16.15
CA ASP A 230 -1.34 7.89 -17.26
C ASP A 230 -0.91 7.19 -18.56
N ASP A 231 -1.69 7.34 -19.61
CA ASP A 231 -1.44 6.75 -20.94
C ASP A 231 -0.24 7.38 -21.68
N THR A 232 0.36 8.42 -21.14
CA THR A 232 1.66 8.96 -21.60
C THR A 232 2.85 8.32 -20.87
N TYR A 233 2.61 7.38 -19.96
CA TYR A 233 3.58 6.78 -19.03
C TYR A 233 4.18 7.77 -18.03
N SER A 234 3.51 8.88 -17.81
CA SER A 234 3.91 9.86 -16.79
C SER A 234 3.40 9.46 -15.41
N LEU A 235 4.30 9.49 -14.43
CA LEU A 235 3.99 9.28 -13.03
C LEU A 235 3.59 10.59 -12.37
N TYR A 236 2.47 10.55 -11.67
CA TYR A 236 1.94 11.67 -10.90
C TYR A 236 1.71 11.28 -9.44
N GLU A 237 1.77 12.28 -8.57
CA GLU A 237 1.30 12.24 -7.20
C GLU A 237 0.12 13.20 -7.06
N TYR A 238 -1.03 12.71 -6.58
CA TYR A 238 -2.16 13.55 -6.23
C TYR A 238 -2.31 13.57 -4.71
N ASN A 239 -2.34 14.78 -4.15
CA ASN A 239 -2.50 15.00 -2.73
C ASN A 239 -3.95 15.36 -2.41
N PHE A 240 -4.61 14.55 -1.60
CA PHE A 240 -6.02 14.71 -1.24
C PHE A 240 -6.28 15.98 -0.42
N ASN A 241 -5.31 16.41 0.41
CA ASN A 241 -5.47 17.54 1.32
C ASN A 241 -5.58 18.87 0.59
N ASN A 242 -4.76 19.08 -0.42
CA ASN A 242 -4.77 20.31 -1.22
C ASN A 242 -5.42 20.13 -2.60
N GLN A 243 -5.83 18.91 -2.94
CA GLN A 243 -6.44 18.54 -4.22
C GLN A 243 -5.58 18.93 -5.43
N GLN A 244 -4.26 18.78 -5.29
CA GLN A 244 -3.30 19.11 -6.33
C GLN A 244 -2.59 17.87 -6.86
N GLU A 245 -2.35 17.91 -8.16
CA GLU A 245 -1.60 16.93 -8.92
C GLU A 245 -0.18 17.44 -9.17
N TYR A 246 0.80 16.59 -8.94
CA TYR A 246 2.21 16.87 -9.15
C TYR A 246 2.81 15.85 -10.12
N TYR A 247 3.36 16.32 -11.21
CA TYR A 247 4.17 15.49 -12.11
C TYR A 247 5.47 15.10 -11.43
N ILE A 248 5.81 13.82 -11.46
CA ILE A 248 7.01 13.27 -10.82
C ILE A 248 8.06 12.88 -11.85
N ALA A 249 7.71 12.03 -12.82
CA ALA A 249 8.66 11.50 -13.80
C ALA A 249 7.96 10.90 -15.02
N ASP A 250 8.67 10.84 -16.14
CA ASP A 250 8.34 9.97 -17.27
C ASP A 250 8.96 8.59 -16.99
N LEU A 251 8.16 7.53 -16.98
CA LEU A 251 8.56 6.16 -16.73
C LEU A 251 8.51 5.27 -17.99
N LYS A 252 8.36 5.86 -19.17
CA LYS A 252 8.18 5.11 -20.42
C LYS A 252 9.29 4.09 -20.64
N THR A 253 10.54 4.52 -20.54
CA THR A 253 11.71 3.64 -20.76
C THR A 253 11.76 2.51 -19.73
N GLU A 254 11.45 2.81 -18.48
CA GLU A 254 11.45 1.84 -17.39
C GLU A 254 10.34 0.81 -17.57
N ILE A 255 9.15 1.24 -17.91
CA ILE A 255 8.00 0.34 -18.14
C ILE A 255 8.22 -0.52 -19.38
N GLU A 256 8.71 0.05 -20.49
CA GLU A 256 9.02 -0.72 -21.71
C GLU A 256 10.11 -1.77 -21.48
N SER A 257 11.11 -1.49 -20.61
CA SER A 257 12.22 -2.41 -20.35
C SER A 257 11.97 -3.40 -19.20
N ARG A 258 11.13 -3.04 -18.20
CA ARG A 258 10.95 -3.77 -16.94
C ARG A 258 9.56 -4.36 -16.78
N GLY A 259 8.58 -3.91 -17.57
CA GLY A 259 7.18 -4.32 -17.47
C GLY A 259 6.37 -3.41 -16.53
N GLU A 260 5.24 -3.92 -16.08
CA GLU A 260 4.27 -3.16 -15.30
C GLU A 260 4.75 -2.83 -13.88
N VAL A 261 4.41 -1.62 -13.44
CA VAL A 261 4.61 -1.20 -12.04
C VAL A 261 3.69 -2.01 -11.13
N SER A 262 4.24 -2.46 -10.01
CA SER A 262 3.49 -3.19 -8.97
C SER A 262 3.21 -2.34 -7.74
N SER A 263 4.16 -1.48 -7.34
CA SER A 263 4.04 -0.67 -6.13
C SER A 263 4.93 0.56 -6.20
N ILE A 264 4.56 1.60 -5.48
CA ILE A 264 5.38 2.80 -5.26
C ILE A 264 5.34 3.12 -3.77
N ILE A 265 6.51 3.37 -3.20
CA ILE A 265 6.65 3.83 -1.82
C ILE A 265 7.48 5.11 -1.84
N LYS A 266 6.99 6.15 -1.20
CA LYS A 266 7.72 7.39 -0.98
C LYS A 266 8.37 7.39 0.39
N GLN A 267 9.67 7.62 0.44
CA GLN A 267 10.40 7.82 1.67
C GLN A 267 11.15 9.16 1.61
N GLN A 268 10.72 10.14 2.38
CA GLN A 268 11.17 11.52 2.28
C GLN A 268 10.92 12.10 0.87
N ASN A 269 11.96 12.32 0.07
CA ASN A 269 11.89 12.83 -1.31
C ASN A 269 12.23 11.74 -2.35
N ASP A 270 12.45 10.52 -1.94
CA ASP A 270 12.84 9.41 -2.80
C ASP A 270 11.64 8.50 -3.06
N TYR A 271 11.49 8.01 -4.30
CA TYR A 271 10.44 7.07 -4.70
C TYR A 271 11.07 5.72 -5.02
N TYR A 272 10.60 4.69 -4.33
CA TYR A 272 10.95 3.30 -4.58
C TYR A 272 9.84 2.69 -5.45
N ILE A 273 10.15 2.33 -6.69
CA ILE A 273 9.19 1.82 -7.66
C ILE A 273 9.48 0.36 -7.94
N GLY A 274 8.58 -0.51 -7.53
CA GLY A 274 8.61 -1.95 -7.79
C GLY A 274 7.95 -2.31 -9.12
N PHE A 275 8.51 -3.31 -9.82
CA PHE A 275 7.95 -3.86 -11.06
C PHE A 275 7.56 -5.31 -10.84
N LYS A 276 6.51 -5.78 -11.51
CA LYS A 276 5.99 -7.16 -11.34
C LYS A 276 7.03 -8.24 -11.66
N SER A 277 7.93 -7.99 -12.60
CA SER A 277 8.84 -9.01 -13.12
C SER A 277 10.33 -8.69 -13.07
N SER A 278 10.71 -7.44 -12.69
CA SER A 278 12.09 -6.98 -12.91
C SER A 278 12.67 -6.13 -11.78
N GLY A 279 12.22 -6.37 -10.56
CA GLY A 279 12.84 -5.79 -9.35
C GLY A 279 12.39 -4.36 -9.04
N LEU A 280 13.31 -3.52 -8.60
CA LEU A 280 13.06 -2.22 -7.99
C LEU A 280 13.95 -1.16 -8.62
N ILE A 281 13.42 0.06 -8.79
CA ILE A 281 14.22 1.25 -9.06
C ILE A 281 14.04 2.29 -7.94
N LEU A 282 15.03 3.14 -7.78
CA LEU A 282 14.99 4.28 -6.88
C LEU A 282 15.05 5.57 -7.70
N LEU A 283 13.97 6.36 -7.63
CA LEU A 283 13.95 7.73 -8.14
C LEU A 283 14.35 8.68 -7.02
N LYS A 284 15.46 9.40 -7.20
CA LYS A 284 15.88 10.45 -6.27
C LYS A 284 15.39 11.80 -6.76
N TYR A 285 14.59 12.47 -5.95
CA TYR A 285 14.17 13.83 -6.21
C TYR A 285 15.31 14.80 -5.80
N MET A 286 15.94 15.44 -6.79
CA MET A 286 16.89 16.52 -6.54
C MET A 286 16.20 17.87 -6.73
N THR A 287 16.42 18.81 -5.83
CA THR A 287 15.82 20.16 -5.74
C THR A 287 15.99 21.03 -6.99
N ASP A 288 16.71 20.59 -8.02
CA ASP A 288 16.98 21.31 -9.28
C ASP A 288 16.39 20.61 -10.52
N GLN A 289 15.17 20.08 -10.45
CA GLN A 289 14.40 19.55 -11.59
C GLN A 289 15.04 18.41 -12.40
N LYS A 290 16.00 17.68 -11.85
CA LYS A 290 16.55 16.48 -12.50
C LYS A 290 16.36 15.27 -11.61
N VAL A 291 15.48 14.38 -12.05
CA VAL A 291 15.32 13.04 -11.48
C VAL A 291 16.53 12.20 -11.93
N LYS A 292 17.29 11.65 -10.98
CA LYS A 292 18.39 10.71 -11.27
C LYS A 292 17.95 9.32 -10.83
N TYR A 293 18.01 8.37 -11.76
CA TYR A 293 17.81 6.94 -11.49
C TYR A 293 19.09 6.34 -10.92
N GLN A 294 18.97 5.60 -9.82
CA GLN A 294 20.06 4.77 -9.29
C GLN A 294 19.52 3.33 -9.18
N MET A 295 20.14 2.42 -9.94
CA MET A 295 19.93 0.97 -9.86
C MET A 295 20.69 0.39 -8.67
#